data_7bf9a9ed40d57911aeb1c4d23e36c3f1
#
_entry.id   7bf9a9ed40d57911aeb1c4d23e36c3f1
#
_cell.length_a   1.000
_cell.length_b   1.000
_cell.length_c   1.000
_cell.angle_alpha   90.00
_cell.angle_beta   90.00
_cell.angle_gamma   90.00
#
_symmetry.space_group_name_H-M   'P 1'
#
loop_
_entity.id
_entity.type
_entity.pdbx_description
1 polymer ?
#
loop_
_entity_poly.entity_id
_entity_poly.type
_entity_poly.pdbx_seq_one_letter_code
_entity_poly.pdbx_strand_id
1 'polypeptide(L)'
;MESFPVFINIKDKPVTIIGGGDIALRKVRLLIKADPKITVISKVICRELKELLIQHNHQGIQKSFQASDLKDPILIIAATNNIKINKQISILAQKKNILINVVDQPQLCTFTMGSIIERDSLVVSISSGGKAPVLVRSIREKIETLIPQSYSELVSFSGNLRSIVKRKIKSGIKRRIFWEQFFESDYIQNFILAPKKLNSRLFNKILLGMRKQKTGEVYLVGAGPGERDLLTIRALHLMQKCDICIYDNLVSKDILELVRRDADLIYAGKKQDQHTLSQNKINSLLIKFAKQGKRVLRLKGGDPFIFGRGGEEIESLMKNKILFQVVPGITAANGVASYSGIPLTHRDHAQSCLFLTGHLKDGSIDFEWPKLIVKNQTLVVYMGLLSLNELVKNLLLHGMVKKMPIAIIESGTTSKQKVIIGELSNIKEKVSKLKIKSPALIIIGSVIKLRSKLDWFK
;
A
#
# COMPACT_ATOMS: atom_id res chain seq x y z
N MET A 1 -10.22 10.65 0.86
CA MET A 1 -9.39 11.55 0.02
C MET A 1 -10.17 12.84 -0.16
N GLU A 2 -9.65 13.96 0.28
CA GLU A 2 -10.35 15.27 0.17
C GLU A 2 -10.20 15.90 -1.22
N SER A 3 -9.12 15.60 -1.93
CA SER A 3 -8.86 16.10 -3.28
C SER A 3 -8.44 14.97 -4.19
N PHE A 4 -8.90 15.00 -5.43
CA PHE A 4 -8.52 14.01 -6.46
C PHE A 4 -7.33 14.54 -7.28
N PRO A 5 -6.18 13.81 -7.33
CA PRO A 5 -5.01 14.25 -8.09
C PRO A 5 -5.23 14.07 -9.59
N VAL A 6 -4.98 15.14 -10.35
CA VAL A 6 -5.03 15.15 -11.82
C VAL A 6 -3.86 15.93 -12.38
N PHE A 7 -3.40 15.59 -13.59
CA PHE A 7 -2.47 16.37 -14.38
C PHE A 7 -3.22 17.02 -15.56
N ILE A 8 -3.16 18.35 -15.64
CA ILE A 8 -3.88 19.13 -16.65
C ILE A 8 -2.90 19.50 -17.76
N ASN A 9 -3.26 19.21 -18.99
CA ASN A 9 -2.51 19.68 -20.14
C ASN A 9 -2.89 21.13 -20.44
N ILE A 10 -1.97 22.06 -20.16
CA ILE A 10 -2.15 23.50 -20.37
C ILE A 10 -1.31 24.05 -21.53
N LYS A 11 -0.61 23.19 -22.28
CA LYS A 11 0.19 23.59 -23.42
C LYS A 11 -0.69 24.35 -24.44
N ASP A 12 -0.22 25.51 -24.87
CA ASP A 12 -0.92 26.44 -25.81
C ASP A 12 -2.29 26.94 -25.31
N LYS A 13 -2.65 26.68 -24.04
CA LYS A 13 -3.95 27.09 -23.48
C LYS A 13 -3.84 28.42 -22.73
N PRO A 14 -4.91 29.22 -22.73
CA PRO A 14 -4.92 30.50 -22.03
C PRO A 14 -4.94 30.29 -20.49
N VAL A 15 -3.99 30.93 -19.81
CA VAL A 15 -3.88 30.98 -18.34
C VAL A 15 -3.83 32.43 -17.90
N THR A 16 -4.67 32.81 -16.97
CA THR A 16 -4.72 34.19 -16.46
C THR A 16 -4.20 34.26 -15.03
N ILE A 17 -3.29 35.19 -14.79
CA ILE A 17 -2.77 35.49 -13.44
C ILE A 17 -3.16 36.92 -13.08
N ILE A 18 -3.82 37.09 -11.93
CA ILE A 18 -4.24 38.37 -11.43
C ILE A 18 -3.37 38.69 -10.22
N GLY A 19 -2.54 39.75 -10.37
CA GLY A 19 -1.46 40.14 -9.45
C GLY A 19 -0.12 40.21 -10.18
N GLY A 20 0.76 41.15 -9.76
CA GLY A 20 2.01 41.43 -10.45
C GLY A 20 3.25 41.49 -9.56
N GLY A 21 3.17 40.98 -8.33
CA GLY A 21 4.28 40.92 -7.37
C GLY A 21 5.05 39.61 -7.41
N ASP A 22 5.93 39.38 -6.43
CA ASP A 22 6.84 38.19 -6.34
C ASP A 22 6.12 36.84 -6.34
N ILE A 23 4.91 36.82 -5.77
CA ILE A 23 4.10 35.58 -5.76
C ILE A 23 3.67 35.25 -7.20
N ALA A 24 3.18 36.23 -7.94
CA ALA A 24 2.83 36.05 -9.35
C ALA A 24 4.05 35.64 -10.18
N LEU A 25 5.21 36.28 -9.96
CA LEU A 25 6.48 35.92 -10.63
C LEU A 25 6.83 34.45 -10.41
N ARG A 26 6.75 33.96 -9.16
CA ARG A 26 7.02 32.55 -8.84
C ARG A 26 6.05 31.59 -9.52
N LYS A 27 4.76 31.97 -9.62
CA LYS A 27 3.75 31.16 -10.33
C LYS A 27 3.99 31.14 -11.85
N VAL A 28 4.33 32.29 -12.44
CA VAL A 28 4.68 32.37 -13.86
C VAL A 28 5.90 31.51 -14.19
N ARG A 29 6.99 31.61 -13.40
CA ARG A 29 8.19 30.76 -13.56
C ARG A 29 7.89 29.26 -13.57
N LEU A 30 6.91 28.83 -12.75
CA LEU A 30 6.50 27.42 -12.71
C LEU A 30 5.67 27.04 -13.95
N LEU A 31 4.70 27.89 -14.31
CA LEU A 31 3.76 27.61 -15.41
C LEU A 31 4.42 27.62 -16.79
N ILE A 32 5.40 28.48 -17.02
CA ILE A 32 6.16 28.56 -18.29
C ILE A 32 6.72 27.19 -18.71
N LYS A 33 7.10 26.36 -17.75
CA LYS A 33 7.61 25.00 -18.03
C LYS A 33 6.60 24.08 -18.72
N ALA A 34 5.31 24.40 -18.64
CA ALA A 34 4.23 23.65 -19.27
C ALA A 34 3.71 24.34 -20.55
N ASP A 35 4.39 25.40 -21.02
CA ASP A 35 4.17 26.10 -22.28
C ASP A 35 2.73 26.61 -22.52
N PRO A 36 2.07 27.28 -21.53
CA PRO A 36 0.76 27.90 -21.72
C PRO A 36 0.86 29.29 -22.35
N LYS A 37 -0.26 29.87 -22.74
CA LYS A 37 -0.40 31.28 -23.12
C LYS A 37 -0.76 32.09 -21.87
N ILE A 38 0.22 32.73 -21.23
CA ILE A 38 0.00 33.46 -19.97
C ILE A 38 -0.38 34.91 -20.24
N THR A 39 -1.43 35.34 -19.54
CA THR A 39 -1.79 36.77 -19.42
C THR A 39 -1.75 37.18 -17.96
N VAL A 40 -0.92 38.15 -17.61
CA VAL A 40 -0.84 38.74 -16.26
C VAL A 40 -1.57 40.06 -16.24
N ILE A 41 -2.50 40.25 -15.27
CA ILE A 41 -3.27 41.48 -15.11
C ILE A 41 -3.00 42.02 -13.71
N SER A 42 -2.49 43.25 -13.63
CA SER A 42 -2.22 43.92 -12.35
C SER A 42 -2.07 45.43 -12.55
N LYS A 43 -2.39 46.22 -11.53
CA LYS A 43 -2.09 47.66 -11.54
C LYS A 43 -0.59 47.95 -11.64
N VAL A 44 0.20 47.13 -10.97
CA VAL A 44 1.67 47.21 -10.98
C VAL A 44 2.21 45.79 -11.25
N ILE A 45 3.11 45.67 -12.19
CA ILE A 45 3.83 44.42 -12.49
C ILE A 45 5.30 44.71 -12.17
N CYS A 46 5.92 43.88 -11.32
CA CYS A 46 7.32 44.05 -10.97
C CYS A 46 8.24 43.87 -12.19
N ARG A 47 9.42 44.47 -12.14
CA ARG A 47 10.36 44.53 -13.27
C ARG A 47 10.74 43.14 -13.76
N GLU A 48 11.11 42.26 -12.86
CA GLU A 48 11.50 40.89 -13.21
C GLU A 48 10.36 40.10 -13.91
N LEU A 49 9.12 40.31 -13.47
CA LEU A 49 7.96 39.64 -14.08
C LEU A 49 7.72 40.20 -15.52
N LYS A 50 7.89 41.52 -15.72
CA LYS A 50 7.80 42.09 -17.08
C LYS A 50 8.84 41.52 -18.03
N GLU A 51 10.09 41.47 -17.58
CA GLU A 51 11.21 40.93 -18.37
C GLU A 51 10.94 39.45 -18.73
N LEU A 52 10.47 38.64 -17.75
CA LEU A 52 10.13 37.24 -17.96
C LEU A 52 8.98 37.05 -19.00
N LEU A 53 7.93 37.87 -18.90
CA LEU A 53 6.80 37.82 -19.85
C LEU A 53 7.23 38.14 -21.25
N ILE A 54 8.07 39.17 -21.46
CA ILE A 54 8.61 39.55 -22.78
C ILE A 54 9.49 38.42 -23.33
N GLN A 55 10.40 37.88 -22.49
CA GLN A 55 11.30 36.80 -22.92
C GLN A 55 10.56 35.55 -23.46
N HIS A 56 9.37 35.26 -22.91
CA HIS A 56 8.59 34.09 -23.29
C HIS A 56 7.34 34.41 -24.14
N ASN A 57 7.25 35.59 -24.74
CA ASN A 57 6.11 36.03 -25.56
C ASN A 57 4.75 35.93 -24.85
N HIS A 58 4.71 36.29 -23.56
CA HIS A 58 3.50 36.34 -22.78
C HIS A 58 3.00 37.78 -22.59
N GLN A 59 1.72 37.96 -22.21
CA GLN A 59 1.11 39.28 -22.08
C GLN A 59 1.11 39.77 -20.62
N GLY A 60 1.54 41.02 -20.44
CA GLY A 60 1.39 41.76 -19.18
C GLY A 60 0.50 43.00 -19.40
N ILE A 61 -0.65 43.06 -18.74
CA ILE A 61 -1.63 44.16 -18.87
C ILE A 61 -1.66 44.93 -17.54
N GLN A 62 -1.19 46.21 -17.61
CA GLN A 62 -1.19 47.07 -16.44
C GLN A 62 -2.52 47.79 -16.30
N LYS A 63 -3.45 47.21 -15.54
CA LYS A 63 -4.75 47.78 -15.17
C LYS A 63 -5.35 47.14 -13.92
N SER A 64 -6.41 47.75 -13.41
CA SER A 64 -7.26 47.08 -12.41
C SER A 64 -8.02 45.93 -13.05
N PHE A 65 -8.17 44.83 -12.31
CA PHE A 65 -8.97 43.69 -12.73
C PHE A 65 -10.44 44.09 -12.92
N GLN A 66 -11.03 43.61 -14.00
CA GLN A 66 -12.45 43.73 -14.32
C GLN A 66 -13.00 42.34 -14.71
N ALA A 67 -14.31 42.10 -14.50
CA ALA A 67 -14.93 40.81 -14.82
C ALA A 67 -14.79 40.38 -16.31
N SER A 68 -14.75 41.38 -17.21
CA SER A 68 -14.51 41.21 -18.65
C SER A 68 -13.12 40.71 -19.00
N ASP A 69 -12.19 40.71 -18.05
CA ASP A 69 -10.82 40.20 -18.30
C ASP A 69 -10.73 38.68 -18.29
N LEU A 70 -11.73 38.00 -17.75
CA LEU A 70 -11.82 36.55 -17.76
C LEU A 70 -12.37 36.05 -19.11
N LYS A 71 -11.53 36.16 -20.17
CA LYS A 71 -11.83 35.68 -21.53
C LYS A 71 -11.52 34.18 -21.63
N ASP A 72 -12.34 33.37 -20.95
CA ASP A 72 -12.33 31.90 -20.97
C ASP A 72 -10.95 31.22 -20.80
N PRO A 73 -10.14 31.61 -19.79
CA PRO A 73 -8.92 30.89 -19.48
C PRO A 73 -9.27 29.52 -18.91
N ILE A 74 -8.43 28.53 -19.20
CA ILE A 74 -8.59 27.18 -18.61
C ILE A 74 -8.28 27.20 -17.10
N LEU A 75 -7.43 28.14 -16.68
CA LEU A 75 -6.91 28.22 -15.33
C LEU A 75 -6.66 29.67 -14.93
N ILE A 76 -7.05 30.02 -13.71
CA ILE A 76 -6.82 31.34 -13.09
C ILE A 76 -5.98 31.19 -11.84
N ILE A 77 -5.02 32.07 -11.64
CA ILE A 77 -4.31 32.25 -10.38
C ILE A 77 -4.55 33.68 -9.87
N ALA A 78 -5.19 33.80 -8.71
CA ALA A 78 -5.34 35.07 -8.02
C ALA A 78 -4.22 35.21 -6.97
N ALA A 79 -3.29 36.12 -7.23
CA ALA A 79 -2.11 36.43 -6.43
C ALA A 79 -2.09 37.90 -6.03
N THR A 80 -3.23 38.45 -5.59
CA THR A 80 -3.36 39.84 -5.12
C THR A 80 -3.40 39.92 -3.60
N ASN A 81 -2.98 41.03 -3.04
CA ASN A 81 -3.09 41.31 -1.60
C ASN A 81 -4.50 41.75 -1.18
N ASN A 82 -5.44 41.89 -2.13
CA ASN A 82 -6.79 42.34 -1.85
C ASN A 82 -7.78 41.17 -1.76
N ILE A 83 -8.19 40.86 -0.54
CA ILE A 83 -9.10 39.75 -0.24
C ILE A 83 -10.45 39.92 -0.94
N LYS A 84 -10.98 41.12 -1.07
CA LYS A 84 -12.26 41.39 -1.75
C LYS A 84 -12.17 41.05 -3.23
N ILE A 85 -11.09 41.49 -3.89
CA ILE A 85 -10.82 41.17 -5.30
C ILE A 85 -10.63 39.65 -5.48
N ASN A 86 -9.84 39.01 -4.64
CA ASN A 86 -9.62 37.56 -4.68
C ASN A 86 -10.95 36.79 -4.57
N LYS A 87 -11.83 37.18 -3.65
CA LYS A 87 -13.16 36.57 -3.50
C LYS A 87 -14.04 36.78 -4.75
N GLN A 88 -14.02 38.01 -5.32
CA GLN A 88 -14.73 38.31 -6.56
C GLN A 88 -14.25 37.46 -7.72
N ILE A 89 -12.93 37.32 -7.90
CA ILE A 89 -12.32 36.48 -8.96
C ILE A 89 -12.77 35.03 -8.76
N SER A 90 -12.73 34.52 -7.54
CA SER A 90 -13.15 33.15 -7.22
C SER A 90 -14.62 32.89 -7.61
N ILE A 91 -15.53 33.78 -7.21
CA ILE A 91 -16.97 33.68 -7.56
C ILE A 91 -17.17 33.69 -9.06
N LEU A 92 -16.51 34.58 -9.79
CA LEU A 92 -16.61 34.69 -11.24
C LEU A 92 -16.05 33.45 -11.95
N ALA A 93 -14.90 32.96 -11.51
CA ALA A 93 -14.29 31.75 -12.05
C ALA A 93 -15.18 30.52 -11.87
N GLN A 94 -15.74 30.34 -10.66
CA GLN A 94 -16.62 29.22 -10.34
C GLN A 94 -17.93 29.28 -11.15
N LYS A 95 -18.53 30.47 -11.34
CA LYS A 95 -19.71 30.64 -12.19
C LYS A 95 -19.46 30.24 -13.66
N LYS A 96 -18.23 30.39 -14.14
CA LYS A 96 -17.81 30.01 -15.50
C LYS A 96 -17.21 28.61 -15.59
N ASN A 97 -17.19 27.83 -14.49
CA ASN A 97 -16.52 26.53 -14.39
C ASN A 97 -15.01 26.56 -14.75
N ILE A 98 -14.33 27.67 -14.44
CA ILE A 98 -12.91 27.85 -14.66
C ILE A 98 -12.15 27.44 -13.40
N LEU A 99 -11.07 26.68 -13.55
CA LEU A 99 -10.21 26.30 -12.44
C LEU A 99 -9.53 27.52 -11.83
N ILE A 100 -9.65 27.68 -10.51
CA ILE A 100 -9.10 28.81 -9.77
C ILE A 100 -8.24 28.38 -8.59
N ASN A 101 -7.06 28.98 -8.48
CA ASN A 101 -6.22 28.94 -7.28
C ASN A 101 -6.06 30.36 -6.74
N VAL A 102 -6.47 30.57 -5.51
CA VAL A 102 -6.29 31.83 -4.77
C VAL A 102 -5.17 31.61 -3.76
N VAL A 103 -4.11 32.39 -3.87
CA VAL A 103 -2.93 32.24 -3.01
C VAL A 103 -3.30 32.50 -1.56
N ASP A 104 -2.85 31.61 -0.65
CA ASP A 104 -3.06 31.66 0.80
C ASP A 104 -4.55 31.64 1.24
N GLN A 105 -5.48 31.29 0.35
CA GLN A 105 -6.92 31.19 0.64
C GLN A 105 -7.52 29.88 0.09
N PRO A 106 -7.24 28.73 0.73
CA PRO A 106 -7.68 27.41 0.24
C PRO A 106 -9.20 27.31 0.04
N GLN A 107 -10.00 27.97 0.86
CA GLN A 107 -11.46 27.96 0.80
C GLN A 107 -12.03 28.63 -0.47
N LEU A 108 -11.24 29.42 -1.18
CA LEU A 108 -11.61 30.06 -2.44
C LEU A 108 -11.07 29.33 -3.68
N CYS A 109 -10.37 28.21 -3.47
CA CYS A 109 -9.73 27.43 -4.54
C CYS A 109 -10.62 26.30 -5.02
N THR A 110 -10.64 26.05 -6.33
CA THR A 110 -11.19 24.82 -6.91
C THR A 110 -10.10 23.79 -7.18
N PHE A 111 -8.82 24.20 -7.18
CA PHE A 111 -7.67 23.29 -7.24
C PHE A 111 -6.51 23.85 -6.39
N THR A 112 -5.61 22.96 -5.99
CA THR A 112 -4.40 23.30 -5.24
C THR A 112 -3.15 22.96 -6.06
N MET A 113 -2.13 23.82 -5.96
CA MET A 113 -0.83 23.56 -6.56
C MET A 113 0.04 22.81 -5.55
N GLY A 114 0.41 21.55 -5.89
CA GLY A 114 1.29 20.75 -5.07
C GLY A 114 2.75 21.19 -5.14
N SER A 115 3.58 20.59 -4.29
CA SER A 115 5.04 20.66 -4.40
C SER A 115 5.50 19.70 -5.51
N ILE A 116 6.23 20.21 -6.50
CA ILE A 116 6.52 19.49 -7.74
C ILE A 116 7.98 19.08 -7.80
N ILE A 117 8.23 17.83 -8.21
CA ILE A 117 9.51 17.30 -8.66
C ILE A 117 9.36 17.04 -10.14
N GLU A 118 10.26 17.59 -10.93
CA GLU A 118 10.21 17.53 -12.38
C GLU A 118 11.52 16.94 -12.95
N ARG A 119 11.36 16.01 -13.87
CA ARG A 119 12.42 15.40 -14.67
C ARG A 119 11.92 15.34 -16.12
N ASP A 120 11.73 16.49 -16.73
CA ASP A 120 11.08 16.69 -18.04
C ASP A 120 9.67 16.03 -18.08
N SER A 121 9.54 14.90 -18.79
CA SER A 121 8.27 14.19 -18.91
C SER A 121 7.84 13.42 -17.65
N LEU A 122 8.72 13.26 -16.66
CA LEU A 122 8.37 12.64 -15.38
C LEU A 122 8.09 13.73 -14.35
N VAL A 123 6.85 13.78 -13.89
CA VAL A 123 6.40 14.76 -12.87
C VAL A 123 5.84 14.03 -11.67
N VAL A 124 6.28 14.42 -10.47
CA VAL A 124 5.72 13.99 -9.19
C VAL A 124 5.16 15.22 -8.48
N SER A 125 3.90 15.17 -8.05
CA SER A 125 3.27 16.25 -7.29
C SER A 125 2.80 15.74 -5.93
N ILE A 126 3.09 16.52 -4.88
CA ILE A 126 2.77 16.18 -3.49
C ILE A 126 1.91 17.29 -2.90
N SER A 127 0.77 16.94 -2.33
CA SER A 127 -0.15 17.89 -1.71
C SER A 127 -0.64 17.39 -0.36
N SER A 128 -0.78 18.32 0.60
CA SER A 128 -1.48 18.09 1.88
C SER A 128 -2.81 18.85 1.93
N GLY A 129 -3.33 19.31 0.79
CA GLY A 129 -4.50 20.21 0.77
C GLY A 129 -4.27 21.55 1.48
N GLY A 130 -3.02 22.01 1.55
CA GLY A 130 -2.66 23.25 2.27
C GLY A 130 -2.46 23.09 3.78
N LYS A 131 -2.72 21.91 4.37
CA LYS A 131 -2.70 21.69 5.83
C LYS A 131 -1.29 21.63 6.44
N ALA A 132 -0.28 21.14 5.69
CA ALA A 132 1.07 20.92 6.23
C ALA A 132 2.17 21.19 5.18
N PRO A 133 2.39 22.47 4.78
CA PRO A 133 3.34 22.80 3.71
C PRO A 133 4.80 22.45 4.05
N VAL A 134 5.18 22.54 5.32
CA VAL A 134 6.54 22.15 5.77
C VAL A 134 6.76 20.66 5.65
N LEU A 135 5.78 19.82 6.03
CA LEU A 135 5.85 18.37 5.87
C LEU A 135 5.95 18.00 4.37
N VAL A 136 5.15 18.63 3.53
CA VAL A 136 5.20 18.41 2.06
C VAL A 136 6.58 18.73 1.49
N ARG A 137 7.23 19.80 1.96
CA ARG A 137 8.60 20.14 1.56
C ARG A 137 9.60 19.06 1.98
N SER A 138 9.53 18.59 3.23
CA SER A 138 10.42 17.52 3.71
C SER A 138 10.23 16.20 2.93
N ILE A 139 8.99 15.85 2.61
CA ILE A 139 8.70 14.67 1.77
C ILE A 139 9.27 14.88 0.35
N ARG A 140 9.11 16.07 -0.23
CA ARG A 140 9.70 16.40 -1.53
C ARG A 140 11.21 16.20 -1.51
N GLU A 141 11.93 16.74 -0.54
CA GLU A 141 13.39 16.60 -0.40
C GLU A 141 13.82 15.12 -0.41
N LYS A 142 13.11 14.26 0.33
CA LYS A 142 13.36 12.81 0.35
C LYS A 142 13.14 12.16 -1.02
N ILE A 143 12.06 12.51 -1.71
CA ILE A 143 11.76 11.94 -3.03
C ILE A 143 12.72 12.49 -4.10
N GLU A 144 13.13 13.76 -3.99
CA GLU A 144 14.11 14.40 -4.89
C GLU A 144 15.43 13.60 -4.97
N THR A 145 15.89 13.05 -3.83
CA THR A 145 17.10 12.22 -3.78
C THR A 145 16.90 10.83 -4.39
N LEU A 146 15.68 10.32 -4.42
CA LEU A 146 15.35 9.00 -4.98
C LEU A 146 15.16 9.02 -6.50
N ILE A 147 14.90 10.19 -7.09
CA ILE A 147 14.63 10.35 -8.52
C ILE A 147 15.66 11.31 -9.13
N PRO A 148 16.88 10.83 -9.47
CA PRO A 148 17.90 11.66 -10.10
C PRO A 148 17.51 12.07 -11.53
N GLN A 149 18.24 13.05 -12.10
CA GLN A 149 17.95 13.63 -13.42
C GLN A 149 17.99 12.58 -14.54
N SER A 150 18.76 11.50 -14.38
CA SER A 150 18.82 10.39 -15.36
C SER A 150 17.47 9.74 -15.69
N TYR A 151 16.45 9.89 -14.82
CA TYR A 151 15.09 9.42 -15.13
C TYR A 151 14.46 10.17 -16.31
N SER A 152 14.82 11.42 -16.57
CA SER A 152 14.35 12.16 -17.76
C SER A 152 14.73 11.44 -19.06
N GLU A 153 16.02 11.10 -19.21
CA GLU A 153 16.49 10.37 -20.39
C GLU A 153 15.88 8.97 -20.49
N LEU A 154 15.73 8.29 -19.34
CA LEU A 154 15.12 6.96 -19.30
C LEU A 154 13.67 6.96 -19.76
N VAL A 155 12.87 7.96 -19.34
CA VAL A 155 11.47 8.11 -19.76
C VAL A 155 11.39 8.41 -21.27
N SER A 156 12.22 9.34 -21.76
CA SER A 156 12.27 9.69 -23.19
C SER A 156 12.68 8.51 -24.05
N PHE A 157 13.73 7.77 -23.64
CA PHE A 157 14.18 6.56 -24.32
C PHE A 157 13.10 5.48 -24.37
N SER A 158 12.43 5.25 -23.23
CA SER A 158 11.34 4.28 -23.13
C SER A 158 10.14 4.66 -23.98
N GLY A 159 9.80 5.94 -24.06
CA GLY A 159 8.77 6.49 -24.92
C GLY A 159 9.02 6.15 -26.39
N ASN A 160 10.25 6.36 -26.87
CA ASN A 160 10.66 6.05 -28.24
C ASN A 160 10.58 4.55 -28.56
N LEU A 161 10.83 3.68 -27.57
CA LEU A 161 10.73 2.23 -27.74
C LEU A 161 9.29 1.69 -27.67
N ARG A 162 8.34 2.45 -27.12
CA ARG A 162 6.98 1.98 -26.83
C ARG A 162 6.24 1.45 -28.06
N SER A 163 6.36 2.14 -29.19
CA SER A 163 5.74 1.72 -30.47
C SER A 163 6.37 0.43 -31.00
N ILE A 164 7.68 0.27 -30.87
CA ILE A 164 8.42 -0.92 -31.30
C ILE A 164 8.03 -2.11 -30.44
N VAL A 165 7.96 -1.93 -29.09
CA VAL A 165 7.52 -2.98 -28.15
C VAL A 165 6.09 -3.41 -28.47
N LYS A 166 5.17 -2.46 -28.72
CA LYS A 166 3.77 -2.75 -29.06
C LYS A 166 3.65 -3.56 -30.36
N ARG A 167 4.48 -3.28 -31.34
CA ARG A 167 4.52 -4.00 -32.62
C ARG A 167 5.09 -5.41 -32.48
N LYS A 168 6.18 -5.58 -31.71
CA LYS A 168 6.87 -6.87 -31.54
C LYS A 168 6.19 -7.80 -30.50
N ILE A 169 5.54 -7.25 -29.48
CA ILE A 169 4.89 -8.01 -28.41
C ILE A 169 3.39 -7.72 -28.41
N LYS A 170 2.59 -8.62 -28.97
CA LYS A 170 1.12 -8.42 -29.12
C LYS A 170 0.37 -8.49 -27.76
N SER A 171 0.80 -9.37 -26.86
CA SER A 171 0.17 -9.56 -25.53
C SER A 171 0.47 -8.39 -24.59
N GLY A 172 -0.57 -7.80 -23.98
CA GLY A 172 -0.45 -6.75 -22.97
C GLY A 172 0.37 -7.19 -21.75
N ILE A 173 0.10 -8.41 -21.27
CA ILE A 173 0.82 -9.02 -20.13
C ILE A 173 2.31 -9.14 -20.42
N LYS A 174 2.66 -9.69 -21.62
CA LYS A 174 4.08 -9.83 -22.01
C LYS A 174 4.77 -8.47 -22.20
N ARG A 175 4.06 -7.44 -22.70
CA ARG A 175 4.62 -6.07 -22.78
C ARG A 175 4.95 -5.52 -21.39
N ARG A 176 4.08 -5.74 -20.42
CA ARG A 176 4.33 -5.33 -19.04
C ARG A 176 5.56 -6.04 -18.47
N ILE A 177 5.63 -7.36 -18.55
CA ILE A 177 6.78 -8.16 -18.09
C ILE A 177 8.08 -7.67 -18.76
N PHE A 178 8.02 -7.35 -20.05
CA PHE A 178 9.16 -6.75 -20.77
C PHE A 178 9.63 -5.46 -20.11
N TRP A 179 8.72 -4.51 -19.84
CA TRP A 179 9.08 -3.24 -19.25
C TRP A 179 9.60 -3.38 -17.81
N GLU A 180 9.03 -4.28 -17.03
CA GLU A 180 9.52 -4.57 -15.67
C GLU A 180 10.96 -5.12 -15.72
N GLN A 181 11.22 -6.11 -16.55
CA GLN A 181 12.57 -6.66 -16.73
C GLN A 181 13.55 -5.62 -17.28
N PHE A 182 13.07 -4.74 -18.17
CA PHE A 182 13.88 -3.66 -18.72
C PHE A 182 14.31 -2.68 -17.64
N PHE A 183 13.36 -2.16 -16.85
CA PHE A 183 13.66 -1.20 -15.79
C PHE A 183 14.42 -1.79 -14.60
N GLU A 184 14.27 -3.08 -14.31
CA GLU A 184 14.98 -3.80 -13.24
C GLU A 184 16.36 -4.33 -13.67
N SER A 185 16.72 -4.24 -14.95
CA SER A 185 18.00 -4.76 -15.43
C SER A 185 19.18 -3.99 -14.82
N ASP A 186 20.29 -4.70 -14.53
CA ASP A 186 21.53 -4.10 -14.01
C ASP A 186 22.03 -2.95 -14.90
N TYR A 187 21.80 -3.04 -16.20
CA TYR A 187 22.17 -1.98 -17.12
C TYR A 187 21.43 -0.68 -16.84
N ILE A 188 20.12 -0.74 -16.61
CA ILE A 188 19.31 0.45 -16.28
C ILE A 188 19.63 0.95 -14.88
N GLN A 189 19.81 0.05 -13.92
CA GLN A 189 20.22 0.44 -12.55
C GLN A 189 21.58 1.16 -12.56
N ASN A 190 22.54 0.66 -13.30
CA ASN A 190 23.84 1.32 -13.48
C ASN A 190 23.73 2.64 -14.25
N PHE A 191 22.81 2.74 -15.23
CA PHE A 191 22.53 3.99 -15.94
C PHE A 191 21.96 5.05 -14.99
N ILE A 192 21.04 4.68 -14.09
CA ILE A 192 20.46 5.60 -13.10
C ILE A 192 21.56 6.19 -12.18
N LEU A 193 22.50 5.35 -11.75
CA LEU A 193 23.58 5.76 -10.84
C LEU A 193 24.69 6.55 -11.55
N ALA A 194 25.03 6.17 -12.78
CA ALA A 194 26.09 6.78 -13.57
C ALA A 194 25.64 6.88 -15.05
N PRO A 195 24.95 7.97 -15.42
CA PRO A 195 24.36 8.12 -16.75
C PRO A 195 25.40 7.97 -17.87
N LYS A 196 25.15 7.02 -18.78
CA LYS A 196 25.87 6.81 -20.02
C LYS A 196 24.84 6.76 -21.16
N LYS A 197 25.27 6.87 -22.41
CA LYS A 197 24.36 6.82 -23.54
C LYS A 197 23.56 5.50 -23.56
N LEU A 198 22.25 5.58 -23.46
CA LEU A 198 21.34 4.43 -23.61
C LEU A 198 21.42 3.88 -25.04
N ASN A 199 21.50 2.55 -25.20
CA ASN A 199 21.56 1.91 -26.50
C ASN A 199 20.51 0.80 -26.65
N SER A 200 20.16 0.48 -27.89
CA SER A 200 19.14 -0.52 -28.24
C SER A 200 19.60 -1.98 -28.08
N ARG A 201 20.86 -2.26 -27.76
CA ARG A 201 21.36 -3.65 -27.60
C ARG A 201 20.68 -4.36 -26.44
N LEU A 202 20.49 -3.65 -25.31
CA LEU A 202 19.77 -4.19 -24.15
C LEU A 202 18.33 -4.55 -24.50
N PHE A 203 17.62 -3.69 -25.23
CA PHE A 203 16.27 -3.95 -25.70
C PHE A 203 16.18 -5.30 -26.43
N ASN A 204 17.08 -5.57 -27.38
CA ASN A 204 17.10 -6.82 -28.11
C ASN A 204 17.44 -8.02 -27.22
N LYS A 205 18.37 -7.88 -26.24
CA LYS A 205 18.74 -8.95 -25.31
C LYS A 205 17.55 -9.36 -24.43
N ILE A 206 16.81 -8.39 -23.87
CA ILE A 206 15.61 -8.66 -23.04
C ILE A 206 14.50 -9.28 -23.90
N LEU A 207 14.27 -8.76 -25.11
CA LEU A 207 13.27 -9.28 -26.03
C LEU A 207 13.51 -10.73 -26.41
N LEU A 208 14.77 -11.14 -26.61
CA LEU A 208 15.16 -12.52 -26.89
C LEU A 208 14.99 -13.43 -25.67
N GLY A 209 15.31 -12.93 -24.46
CA GLY A 209 15.14 -13.65 -23.20
C GLY A 209 13.67 -14.01 -22.92
N MET A 210 12.74 -13.10 -23.20
CA MET A 210 11.30 -13.32 -23.00
C MET A 210 10.69 -14.44 -23.84
N ARG A 211 11.28 -14.78 -24.98
CA ARG A 211 10.79 -15.88 -25.83
C ARG A 211 10.87 -17.26 -25.16
N LYS A 212 11.71 -17.41 -24.11
CA LYS A 212 11.92 -18.66 -23.37
C LYS A 212 10.94 -18.88 -22.21
N GLN A 213 10.30 -17.84 -21.69
CA GLN A 213 9.43 -17.95 -20.52
C GLN A 213 8.00 -18.32 -20.94
N LYS A 214 7.66 -19.62 -20.87
CA LYS A 214 6.34 -20.15 -21.29
C LYS A 214 5.32 -20.27 -20.14
N THR A 215 5.75 -20.35 -18.89
CA THR A 215 4.89 -20.55 -17.71
C THR A 215 4.99 -19.39 -16.75
N GLY A 216 3.88 -19.07 -16.09
CA GLY A 216 3.84 -18.15 -14.96
C GLY A 216 4.37 -18.80 -13.69
N GLU A 217 4.33 -18.09 -12.59
CA GLU A 217 4.78 -18.52 -11.27
C GLU A 217 3.75 -18.18 -10.18
N VAL A 218 3.83 -18.87 -9.06
CA VAL A 218 2.97 -18.65 -7.89
C VAL A 218 3.80 -18.16 -6.72
N TYR A 219 3.35 -17.10 -6.09
CA TYR A 219 3.92 -16.56 -4.86
C TYR A 219 3.00 -16.89 -3.69
N LEU A 220 3.43 -17.75 -2.79
CA LEU A 220 2.74 -18.08 -1.55
C LEU A 220 3.27 -17.14 -0.45
N VAL A 221 2.49 -16.16 -0.04
CA VAL A 221 2.95 -15.04 0.76
C VAL A 221 2.14 -14.90 2.04
N GLY A 222 2.84 -14.78 3.18
CA GLY A 222 2.24 -14.44 4.46
C GLY A 222 1.97 -12.93 4.57
N ALA A 223 0.73 -12.62 4.90
CA ALA A 223 0.26 -11.23 5.10
C ALA A 223 0.51 -10.70 6.51
N GLY A 224 1.08 -11.51 7.41
CA GLY A 224 1.22 -11.12 8.80
C GLY A 224 -0.10 -11.18 9.59
N PRO A 225 -0.08 -10.74 10.85
CA PRO A 225 -1.19 -10.91 11.80
C PRO A 225 -2.31 -9.87 11.70
N GLY A 226 -2.15 -8.81 10.90
CA GLY A 226 -3.16 -7.76 10.72
C GLY A 226 -2.58 -6.37 10.44
N GLU A 227 -1.58 -5.94 11.20
CA GLU A 227 -0.88 -4.66 11.00
C GLU A 227 -0.07 -4.68 9.70
N ARG A 228 -0.27 -3.65 8.86
CA ARG A 228 0.35 -3.55 7.53
C ARG A 228 1.88 -3.41 7.57
N ASP A 229 2.40 -2.73 8.59
CA ASP A 229 3.85 -2.50 8.73
C ASP A 229 4.60 -3.75 9.19
N LEU A 230 3.87 -4.82 9.54
CA LEU A 230 4.42 -6.15 9.82
C LEU A 230 4.58 -7.04 8.58
N LEU A 231 4.29 -6.49 7.39
CA LEU A 231 4.62 -7.17 6.13
C LEU A 231 6.13 -7.24 5.94
N THR A 232 6.61 -8.37 5.42
CA THR A 232 7.99 -8.42 4.97
C THR A 232 8.18 -7.59 3.70
N ILE A 233 9.36 -6.98 3.52
CA ILE A 233 9.72 -6.23 2.30
C ILE A 233 9.53 -7.11 1.05
N ARG A 234 9.88 -8.40 1.15
CA ARG A 234 9.71 -9.35 0.05
C ARG A 234 8.23 -9.55 -0.31
N ALA A 235 7.35 -9.65 0.70
CA ALA A 235 5.92 -9.74 0.48
C ALA A 235 5.41 -8.53 -0.30
N LEU A 236 5.75 -7.31 0.15
CA LEU A 236 5.36 -6.06 -0.52
C LEU A 236 5.84 -6.01 -1.98
N HIS A 237 7.09 -6.38 -2.26
CA HIS A 237 7.61 -6.44 -3.62
C HIS A 237 6.81 -7.39 -4.53
N LEU A 238 6.43 -8.58 -4.03
CA LEU A 238 5.67 -9.53 -4.83
C LEU A 238 4.20 -9.12 -4.99
N MET A 239 3.62 -8.46 -4.00
CA MET A 239 2.29 -7.83 -4.09
C MET A 239 2.22 -6.78 -5.19
N GLN A 240 3.30 -6.02 -5.38
CA GLN A 240 3.41 -5.02 -6.45
C GLN A 240 3.71 -5.63 -7.84
N LYS A 241 4.08 -6.91 -7.92
CA LYS A 241 4.44 -7.58 -9.18
C LYS A 241 3.38 -8.56 -9.70
N CYS A 242 2.45 -8.99 -8.87
CA CYS A 242 1.47 -10.01 -9.25
C CYS A 242 0.47 -9.52 -10.29
N ASP A 243 -0.06 -10.46 -11.06
CA ASP A 243 -1.13 -10.25 -12.05
C ASP A 243 -2.50 -10.57 -11.47
N ILE A 244 -2.52 -11.52 -10.53
CA ILE A 244 -3.70 -11.99 -9.81
C ILE A 244 -3.32 -12.17 -8.35
N CYS A 245 -4.17 -11.68 -7.46
CA CYS A 245 -4.06 -11.94 -6.02
C CYS A 245 -5.26 -12.78 -5.56
N ILE A 246 -4.99 -13.98 -5.07
CA ILE A 246 -5.98 -14.86 -4.43
C ILE A 246 -5.77 -14.76 -2.92
N TYR A 247 -6.77 -14.25 -2.20
CA TYR A 247 -6.66 -13.95 -0.77
C TYR A 247 -7.82 -14.51 0.05
N ASP A 248 -7.61 -14.67 1.36
CA ASP A 248 -8.60 -15.18 2.30
C ASP A 248 -9.14 -14.10 3.26
N ASN A 249 -10.07 -14.50 4.12
CA ASN A 249 -10.77 -13.63 5.06
C ASN A 249 -9.87 -12.98 6.13
N LEU A 250 -8.68 -13.51 6.39
CA LEU A 250 -7.78 -13.00 7.41
C LEU A 250 -6.90 -11.84 6.91
N VAL A 251 -6.89 -11.59 5.61
CA VAL A 251 -6.15 -10.48 5.02
C VAL A 251 -6.97 -9.21 5.13
N SER A 252 -6.45 -8.20 5.82
CA SER A 252 -7.13 -6.91 6.01
C SER A 252 -7.24 -6.11 4.71
N LYS A 253 -8.22 -5.20 4.65
CA LYS A 253 -8.39 -4.29 3.50
C LYS A 253 -7.16 -3.41 3.28
N ASP A 254 -6.56 -2.91 4.35
CA ASP A 254 -5.38 -2.04 4.30
C ASP A 254 -4.17 -2.77 3.68
N ILE A 255 -4.04 -4.09 3.93
CA ILE A 255 -3.03 -4.92 3.27
C ILE A 255 -3.37 -5.14 1.81
N LEU A 256 -4.64 -5.38 1.46
CA LEU A 256 -5.05 -5.57 0.06
C LEU A 256 -4.84 -4.31 -0.79
N GLU A 257 -4.94 -3.12 -0.21
CA GLU A 257 -4.63 -1.85 -0.90
C GLU A 257 -3.16 -1.72 -1.31
N LEU A 258 -2.26 -2.51 -0.71
CA LEU A 258 -0.85 -2.59 -1.10
C LEU A 258 -0.61 -3.48 -2.33
N VAL A 259 -1.59 -4.27 -2.74
CA VAL A 259 -1.52 -5.00 -4.02
C VAL A 259 -1.60 -3.99 -5.16
N ARG A 260 -0.85 -4.23 -6.23
CA ARG A 260 -0.90 -3.33 -7.39
C ARG A 260 -2.33 -3.15 -7.91
N ARG A 261 -2.67 -1.92 -8.29
CA ARG A 261 -4.05 -1.53 -8.59
C ARG A 261 -4.69 -2.24 -9.79
N ASP A 262 -3.88 -2.70 -10.73
CA ASP A 262 -4.34 -3.39 -11.96
C ASP A 262 -4.27 -4.92 -11.85
N ALA A 263 -4.00 -5.49 -10.65
CA ALA A 263 -4.12 -6.90 -10.42
C ALA A 263 -5.57 -7.32 -10.20
N ASP A 264 -5.94 -8.49 -10.72
CA ASP A 264 -7.24 -9.11 -10.45
C ASP A 264 -7.27 -9.63 -9.01
N LEU A 265 -8.23 -9.20 -8.20
CA LEU A 265 -8.41 -9.67 -6.82
C LEU A 265 -9.47 -10.78 -6.78
N ILE A 266 -9.11 -11.97 -6.28
CA ILE A 266 -10.01 -13.12 -6.15
C ILE A 266 -10.11 -13.52 -4.68
N TYR A 267 -11.30 -13.38 -4.10
CA TYR A 267 -11.58 -13.81 -2.74
C TYR A 267 -11.77 -15.32 -2.65
N ALA A 268 -11.01 -15.99 -1.78
CA ALA A 268 -11.02 -17.43 -1.57
C ALA A 268 -11.52 -17.85 -0.16
N GLY A 269 -11.97 -16.91 0.65
CA GLY A 269 -12.48 -17.16 2.01
C GLY A 269 -13.94 -17.60 2.06
N LYS A 270 -14.42 -17.92 3.28
CA LYS A 270 -15.84 -18.23 3.53
C LYS A 270 -16.67 -16.94 3.54
N LYS A 271 -17.71 -16.85 2.71
CA LYS A 271 -18.82 -15.88 2.88
C LYS A 271 -20.04 -16.62 3.45
N GLN A 272 -20.82 -15.93 4.29
CA GLN A 272 -21.99 -16.53 4.96
C GLN A 272 -23.02 -17.11 3.99
N ASP A 273 -23.11 -16.61 2.74
CA ASP A 273 -24.18 -16.95 1.78
C ASP A 273 -23.70 -17.50 0.43
N GLN A 274 -22.39 -17.83 0.27
CA GLN A 274 -21.87 -18.37 -0.98
C GLN A 274 -20.93 -19.57 -0.72
N HIS A 275 -21.00 -20.58 -1.60
CA HIS A 275 -20.15 -21.76 -1.53
C HIS A 275 -18.67 -21.40 -1.35
N THR A 276 -18.12 -21.76 -0.21
CA THR A 276 -16.68 -21.67 0.10
C THR A 276 -15.89 -22.38 -1.00
N LEU A 277 -14.88 -21.72 -1.55
CA LEU A 277 -13.95 -22.41 -2.42
C LEU A 277 -13.25 -23.53 -1.62
N SER A 278 -13.46 -24.79 -2.02
CA SER A 278 -12.73 -25.90 -1.42
C SER A 278 -11.23 -25.73 -1.69
N GLN A 279 -10.36 -26.32 -0.84
CA GLN A 279 -8.90 -26.25 -1.04
C GLN A 279 -8.51 -26.74 -2.45
N ASN A 280 -9.19 -27.76 -2.95
CA ASN A 280 -8.95 -28.26 -4.31
C ASN A 280 -9.28 -27.23 -5.40
N LYS A 281 -10.33 -26.44 -5.21
CA LYS A 281 -10.68 -25.34 -6.13
C LYS A 281 -9.63 -24.22 -6.08
N ILE A 282 -9.13 -23.87 -4.88
CA ILE A 282 -8.04 -22.90 -4.73
C ILE A 282 -6.79 -23.38 -5.47
N ASN A 283 -6.38 -24.62 -5.22
CA ASN A 283 -5.22 -25.22 -5.89
C ASN A 283 -5.38 -25.22 -7.42
N SER A 284 -6.58 -25.56 -7.91
CA SER A 284 -6.90 -25.55 -9.35
C SER A 284 -6.81 -24.13 -9.95
N LEU A 285 -7.24 -23.09 -9.23
CA LEU A 285 -7.13 -21.70 -9.68
C LEU A 285 -5.67 -21.25 -9.76
N LEU A 286 -4.85 -21.57 -8.76
CA LEU A 286 -3.41 -21.28 -8.76
C LEU A 286 -2.73 -21.88 -10.00
N ILE A 287 -2.98 -23.16 -10.25
CA ILE A 287 -2.42 -23.89 -11.39
C ILE A 287 -2.93 -23.33 -12.72
N LYS A 288 -4.24 -23.09 -12.85
CA LYS A 288 -4.88 -22.55 -14.06
C LYS A 288 -4.23 -21.23 -14.49
N PHE A 289 -4.12 -20.27 -13.58
CA PHE A 289 -3.59 -18.97 -13.92
C PHE A 289 -2.07 -18.99 -14.17
N ALA A 290 -1.32 -19.80 -13.43
CA ALA A 290 0.11 -19.98 -13.69
C ALA A 290 0.36 -20.61 -15.08
N LYS A 291 -0.43 -21.61 -15.49
CA LYS A 291 -0.35 -22.19 -16.85
C LYS A 291 -0.68 -21.18 -17.96
N GLN A 292 -1.46 -20.14 -17.64
CA GLN A 292 -1.73 -19.01 -18.55
C GLN A 292 -0.56 -17.99 -18.63
N GLY A 293 0.53 -18.24 -17.90
CA GLY A 293 1.70 -17.36 -17.87
C GLY A 293 1.55 -16.17 -16.92
N LYS A 294 0.57 -16.19 -16.01
CA LYS A 294 0.34 -15.13 -15.02
C LYS A 294 1.18 -15.34 -13.76
N ARG A 295 1.59 -14.25 -13.12
CA ARG A 295 2.19 -14.27 -11.77
C ARG A 295 1.06 -14.22 -10.75
N VAL A 296 0.87 -15.32 -10.05
CA VAL A 296 -0.25 -15.51 -9.12
C VAL A 296 0.24 -15.33 -7.69
N LEU A 297 -0.29 -14.34 -7.00
CA LEU A 297 -0.07 -14.14 -5.57
C LEU A 297 -1.15 -14.90 -4.79
N ARG A 298 -0.76 -15.83 -3.95
CA ARG A 298 -1.62 -16.40 -2.91
C ARG A 298 -1.29 -15.71 -1.60
N LEU A 299 -2.12 -14.77 -1.17
CA LEU A 299 -1.93 -13.98 0.04
C LEU A 299 -2.72 -14.60 1.20
N LYS A 300 -2.04 -14.93 2.30
CA LYS A 300 -2.58 -15.69 3.44
C LYS A 300 -2.35 -14.91 4.73
N GLY A 301 -3.36 -14.82 5.60
CA GLY A 301 -3.20 -14.24 6.93
C GLY A 301 -2.14 -14.98 7.75
N GLY A 302 -1.34 -14.26 8.53
CA GLY A 302 -0.22 -14.82 9.29
C GLY A 302 0.91 -15.33 8.42
N ASP A 303 1.32 -16.57 8.67
CA ASP A 303 2.36 -17.31 7.92
C ASP A 303 1.73 -18.46 7.12
N PRO A 304 2.14 -18.71 5.86
CA PRO A 304 1.57 -19.77 5.04
C PRO A 304 1.74 -21.19 5.60
N PHE A 305 2.81 -21.45 6.35
CA PHE A 305 3.17 -22.75 6.88
C PHE A 305 2.74 -23.00 8.34
N ILE A 306 2.26 -21.99 9.03
CA ILE A 306 1.73 -22.14 10.39
C ILE A 306 0.20 -22.19 10.34
N PHE A 307 -0.36 -23.40 10.38
CA PHE A 307 -1.80 -23.71 10.28
C PHE A 307 -2.50 -23.08 9.07
N GLY A 308 -1.72 -22.73 8.02
CA GLY A 308 -2.19 -22.07 6.81
C GLY A 308 -2.43 -22.99 5.61
N ARG A 309 -2.20 -24.31 5.72
CA ARG A 309 -2.31 -25.29 4.64
C ARG A 309 -1.42 -25.00 3.43
N GLY A 310 -0.36 -24.20 3.59
CA GLY A 310 0.55 -23.83 2.52
C GLY A 310 1.27 -25.04 1.90
N GLY A 311 1.56 -26.07 2.69
CA GLY A 311 2.14 -27.32 2.21
C GLY A 311 1.28 -28.00 1.13
N GLU A 312 -0.04 -28.11 1.37
CA GLU A 312 -0.99 -28.73 0.41
C GLU A 312 -1.06 -27.93 -0.91
N GLU A 313 -0.98 -26.58 -0.83
CA GLU A 313 -0.97 -25.71 -2.01
C GLU A 313 0.31 -25.96 -2.84
N ILE A 314 1.48 -26.03 -2.19
CA ILE A 314 2.77 -26.26 -2.86
C ILE A 314 2.88 -27.65 -3.45
N GLU A 315 2.46 -28.70 -2.75
CA GLU A 315 2.44 -30.05 -3.29
C GLU A 315 1.67 -30.13 -4.63
N SER A 316 0.53 -29.44 -4.68
CA SER A 316 -0.27 -29.35 -5.91
C SER A 316 0.46 -28.61 -7.03
N LEU A 317 1.22 -27.54 -6.73
CA LEU A 317 2.01 -26.79 -7.69
C LEU A 317 3.19 -27.64 -8.22
N MET A 318 3.89 -28.33 -7.33
CA MET A 318 5.00 -29.24 -7.70
C MET A 318 4.54 -30.37 -8.63
N LYS A 319 3.42 -31.03 -8.31
CA LYS A 319 2.82 -32.09 -9.17
C LYS A 319 2.53 -31.58 -10.59
N ASN A 320 2.22 -30.26 -10.72
CA ASN A 320 1.93 -29.64 -12.00
C ASN A 320 3.12 -28.90 -12.63
N LYS A 321 4.33 -29.03 -12.07
CA LYS A 321 5.58 -28.41 -12.55
C LYS A 321 5.45 -26.86 -12.66
N ILE A 322 4.72 -26.24 -11.75
CA ILE A 322 4.57 -24.79 -11.65
C ILE A 322 5.69 -24.24 -10.76
N LEU A 323 6.37 -23.20 -11.22
CA LEU A 323 7.35 -22.47 -10.42
C LEU A 323 6.65 -21.72 -9.29
N PHE A 324 7.25 -21.74 -8.10
CA PHE A 324 6.71 -21.04 -6.95
C PHE A 324 7.79 -20.45 -6.06
N GLN A 325 7.42 -19.46 -5.26
CA GLN A 325 8.21 -18.94 -4.15
C GLN A 325 7.34 -18.90 -2.90
N VAL A 326 7.95 -19.19 -1.75
CA VAL A 326 7.30 -19.03 -0.45
C VAL A 326 7.94 -17.87 0.27
N VAL A 327 7.11 -16.96 0.77
CA VAL A 327 7.54 -15.82 1.58
C VAL A 327 6.88 -15.93 2.94
N PRO A 328 7.63 -16.13 4.02
CA PRO A 328 7.08 -16.20 5.35
C PRO A 328 6.42 -14.88 5.74
N GLY A 329 5.45 -14.97 6.62
CA GLY A 329 4.85 -13.83 7.30
C GLY A 329 5.01 -13.94 8.81
N ILE A 330 4.80 -12.86 9.53
CA ILE A 330 4.75 -12.93 11.00
C ILE A 330 3.49 -13.70 11.38
N THR A 331 3.68 -14.87 11.99
CA THR A 331 2.55 -15.69 12.45
C THR A 331 1.79 -15.02 13.59
N ALA A 332 0.50 -15.30 13.72
CA ALA A 332 -0.35 -14.72 14.75
C ALA A 332 0.22 -14.94 16.19
N ALA A 333 0.80 -16.11 16.46
CA ALA A 333 1.45 -16.35 17.76
C ALA A 333 2.47 -15.26 18.10
N ASN A 334 3.36 -14.96 17.19
CA ASN A 334 4.43 -14.00 17.43
C ASN A 334 3.93 -12.54 17.42
N GLY A 335 3.17 -12.15 16.38
CA GLY A 335 2.71 -10.76 16.26
C GLY A 335 1.71 -10.37 17.34
N VAL A 336 0.70 -11.20 17.58
CA VAL A 336 -0.34 -10.94 18.58
C VAL A 336 0.23 -10.93 20.00
N ALA A 337 1.12 -11.87 20.33
CA ALA A 337 1.77 -11.91 21.63
C ALA A 337 2.59 -10.63 21.90
N SER A 338 3.40 -10.20 20.93
CA SER A 338 4.21 -8.97 21.03
C SER A 338 3.34 -7.73 21.23
N TYR A 339 2.26 -7.59 20.46
CA TYR A 339 1.34 -6.44 20.54
C TYR A 339 0.44 -6.50 21.79
N SER A 340 0.38 -7.66 22.44
CA SER A 340 -0.34 -7.82 23.71
C SER A 340 0.57 -7.68 24.95
N GLY A 341 1.87 -7.39 24.77
CA GLY A 341 2.82 -7.34 25.87
C GLY A 341 2.99 -8.69 26.60
N ILE A 342 2.82 -9.81 25.88
CA ILE A 342 2.94 -11.17 26.43
C ILE A 342 4.09 -11.87 25.69
N PRO A 343 5.29 -11.96 26.27
CA PRO A 343 6.38 -12.72 25.65
C PRO A 343 6.04 -14.21 25.66
N LEU A 344 6.22 -14.90 24.54
CA LEU A 344 5.93 -16.35 24.46
C LEU A 344 6.93 -17.20 25.24
N THR A 345 8.15 -16.69 25.43
CA THR A 345 9.19 -17.31 26.22
C THR A 345 9.80 -16.29 27.20
N HIS A 346 10.20 -16.76 28.37
CA HIS A 346 10.87 -15.93 29.36
C HIS A 346 11.69 -16.82 30.30
N ARG A 347 12.89 -16.38 30.69
CA ARG A 347 13.80 -17.17 31.53
C ARG A 347 13.15 -17.73 32.77
N ASP A 348 12.33 -16.94 33.47
CA ASP A 348 11.71 -17.32 34.75
C ASP A 348 10.31 -17.89 34.61
N HIS A 349 9.67 -17.83 33.42
CA HIS A 349 8.28 -18.22 33.21
C HIS A 349 8.07 -19.36 32.21
N ALA A 350 8.79 -19.35 31.08
CA ALA A 350 8.60 -20.36 30.04
C ALA A 350 9.84 -20.53 29.17
N GLN A 351 10.40 -21.76 29.19
CA GLN A 351 11.54 -22.15 28.35
C GLN A 351 11.10 -22.85 27.05
N SER A 352 9.82 -23.16 26.92
CA SER A 352 9.25 -23.75 25.72
C SER A 352 7.92 -23.10 25.35
N CYS A 353 7.60 -23.12 24.04
CA CYS A 353 6.35 -22.63 23.53
C CYS A 353 5.79 -23.64 22.51
N LEU A 354 4.56 -24.05 22.70
CA LEU A 354 3.88 -25.03 21.86
C LEU A 354 2.73 -24.37 21.11
N PHE A 355 2.72 -24.49 19.77
CA PHE A 355 1.64 -24.04 18.92
C PHE A 355 0.67 -25.18 18.65
N LEU A 356 -0.61 -24.94 18.92
CA LEU A 356 -1.69 -25.91 18.79
C LEU A 356 -2.80 -25.35 17.90
N THR A 357 -3.53 -26.21 17.21
CA THR A 357 -4.77 -25.86 16.52
C THR A 357 -5.99 -26.39 17.29
N GLY A 358 -6.87 -25.51 17.71
CA GLY A 358 -8.11 -25.88 18.41
C GLY A 358 -9.21 -26.40 17.46
N HIS A 359 -8.87 -26.83 16.25
CA HIS A 359 -9.84 -27.33 15.29
C HIS A 359 -9.16 -28.33 14.34
N LEU A 360 -9.47 -29.61 14.48
CA LEU A 360 -9.07 -30.69 13.57
C LEU A 360 -10.03 -30.79 12.41
N LYS A 361 -9.74 -31.69 11.43
CA LYS A 361 -10.56 -31.88 10.20
C LYS A 361 -12.01 -32.27 10.50
N ASP A 362 -12.23 -33.02 11.57
CA ASP A 362 -13.54 -33.52 12.05
C ASP A 362 -14.24 -32.55 13.02
N GLY A 363 -13.58 -31.40 13.34
CA GLY A 363 -14.10 -30.42 14.29
C GLY A 363 -13.79 -30.71 15.76
N SER A 364 -13.19 -31.85 16.08
CA SER A 364 -12.77 -32.23 17.42
C SER A 364 -11.45 -31.58 17.85
N ILE A 365 -11.18 -31.65 19.15
CA ILE A 365 -9.84 -31.42 19.72
C ILE A 365 -9.40 -32.76 20.31
N ASP A 366 -8.48 -33.43 19.63
CA ASP A 366 -7.85 -34.64 20.15
C ASP A 366 -6.36 -34.37 20.38
N PHE A 367 -5.99 -34.09 21.63
CA PHE A 367 -4.62 -33.91 22.06
C PHE A 367 -4.20 -35.00 23.05
N GLU A 368 -2.93 -35.31 23.01
CA GLU A 368 -2.32 -36.08 24.13
C GLU A 368 -2.22 -35.14 25.36
N TRP A 369 -3.35 -34.91 26.03
CA TRP A 369 -3.52 -33.92 27.08
C TRP A 369 -2.44 -33.92 28.17
N PRO A 370 -1.97 -35.07 28.66
CA PRO A 370 -0.90 -35.11 29.66
C PRO A 370 0.41 -34.48 29.17
N LYS A 371 0.70 -34.55 27.86
CA LYS A 371 1.89 -33.93 27.26
C LYS A 371 1.82 -32.41 27.14
N LEU A 372 0.64 -31.83 27.30
CA LEU A 372 0.46 -30.37 27.27
C LEU A 372 0.67 -29.74 28.68
N ILE A 373 0.74 -30.55 29.73
CA ILE A 373 0.85 -30.06 31.09
C ILE A 373 2.30 -30.12 31.53
N VAL A 374 3.10 -29.25 30.94
CA VAL A 374 4.53 -29.17 31.23
C VAL A 374 4.82 -27.86 32.00
N LYS A 375 5.65 -27.98 33.04
CA LYS A 375 6.09 -26.82 33.83
C LYS A 375 6.92 -25.87 32.91
N ASN A 376 6.74 -24.56 33.07
CA ASN A 376 7.47 -23.54 32.33
C ASN A 376 7.30 -23.65 30.80
N GLN A 377 6.08 -23.97 30.36
CA GLN A 377 5.69 -23.98 28.96
C GLN A 377 4.57 -22.98 28.71
N THR A 378 4.62 -22.34 27.55
CA THR A 378 3.52 -21.53 27.02
C THR A 378 2.78 -22.33 25.94
N LEU A 379 1.45 -22.39 26.03
CA LEU A 379 0.61 -22.95 24.97
C LEU A 379 -0.02 -21.79 24.19
N VAL A 380 0.05 -21.86 22.87
CA VAL A 380 -0.60 -20.91 21.95
C VAL A 380 -1.56 -21.68 21.07
N VAL A 381 -2.87 -21.41 21.21
CA VAL A 381 -3.91 -22.15 20.51
C VAL A 381 -4.54 -21.30 19.42
N TYR A 382 -4.33 -21.69 18.19
CA TYR A 382 -4.98 -21.13 17.01
C TYR A 382 -6.38 -21.72 16.83
N MET A 383 -7.31 -20.94 16.30
CA MET A 383 -8.68 -21.39 16.00
C MET A 383 -9.42 -22.01 17.20
N GLY A 384 -8.97 -21.73 18.42
CA GLY A 384 -9.47 -22.37 19.66
C GLY A 384 -10.70 -21.72 20.29
N LEU A 385 -11.25 -20.64 19.70
CA LEU A 385 -12.35 -19.91 20.36
C LEU A 385 -13.64 -20.73 20.47
N LEU A 386 -14.01 -21.47 19.42
CA LEU A 386 -15.20 -22.33 19.42
C LEU A 386 -15.07 -23.51 20.36
N SER A 387 -13.88 -24.03 20.51
CA SER A 387 -13.55 -25.18 21.35
C SER A 387 -13.00 -24.80 22.73
N LEU A 388 -13.07 -23.52 23.11
CA LEU A 388 -12.52 -23.00 24.39
C LEU A 388 -13.05 -23.79 25.63
N ASN A 389 -14.32 -24.13 25.60
CA ASN A 389 -14.94 -24.86 26.75
C ASN A 389 -14.33 -26.24 26.90
N GLU A 390 -14.13 -26.96 25.83
CA GLU A 390 -13.53 -28.29 25.80
C GLU A 390 -12.04 -28.24 26.15
N LEU A 391 -11.31 -27.29 25.56
CA LEU A 391 -9.91 -27.03 25.88
C LEU A 391 -9.68 -26.83 27.38
N VAL A 392 -10.42 -25.90 27.98
CA VAL A 392 -10.29 -25.60 29.41
C VAL A 392 -10.68 -26.81 30.26
N LYS A 393 -11.77 -27.50 29.91
CA LYS A 393 -12.22 -28.71 30.66
C LYS A 393 -11.12 -29.78 30.67
N ASN A 394 -10.56 -30.10 29.51
CA ASN A 394 -9.55 -31.16 29.38
C ASN A 394 -8.21 -30.80 30.03
N LEU A 395 -7.76 -29.56 29.92
CA LEU A 395 -6.54 -29.10 30.60
C LEU A 395 -6.69 -29.25 32.15
N LEU A 396 -7.84 -28.87 32.70
CA LEU A 396 -8.12 -29.03 34.16
C LEU A 396 -8.25 -30.48 34.55
N LEU A 397 -8.91 -31.31 33.73
CA LEU A 397 -9.09 -32.75 34.01
C LEU A 397 -7.75 -33.49 34.10
N HIS A 398 -6.79 -33.12 33.25
CA HIS A 398 -5.47 -33.75 33.20
C HIS A 398 -4.43 -33.09 34.13
N GLY A 399 -4.84 -32.16 35.02
CA GLY A 399 -3.99 -31.68 36.12
C GLY A 399 -3.42 -30.28 35.95
N MET A 400 -3.82 -29.50 34.94
CA MET A 400 -3.41 -28.10 34.89
C MET A 400 -4.08 -27.31 36.01
N VAL A 401 -3.31 -26.46 36.67
CA VAL A 401 -3.80 -25.74 37.86
C VAL A 401 -4.90 -24.72 37.49
N LYS A 402 -5.96 -24.68 38.33
CA LYS A 402 -7.12 -23.78 38.09
C LYS A 402 -6.76 -22.31 37.95
N LYS A 403 -5.69 -21.86 38.65
CA LYS A 403 -5.16 -20.49 38.62
C LYS A 403 -4.17 -20.23 37.45
N MET A 404 -4.00 -21.18 36.53
CA MET A 404 -3.14 -20.95 35.36
C MET A 404 -3.66 -19.76 34.55
N PRO A 405 -2.81 -18.74 34.28
CA PRO A 405 -3.21 -17.61 33.48
C PRO A 405 -3.53 -18.00 32.05
N ILE A 406 -4.59 -17.41 31.51
CA ILE A 406 -5.01 -17.54 30.14
C ILE A 406 -5.35 -16.15 29.59
N ALA A 407 -4.89 -15.85 28.34
CA ALA A 407 -5.24 -14.66 27.61
C ALA A 407 -5.94 -15.03 26.30
N ILE A 408 -6.98 -14.28 25.95
CA ILE A 408 -7.66 -14.39 24.66
C ILE A 408 -7.57 -13.04 23.99
N ILE A 409 -6.99 -13.01 22.79
CA ILE A 409 -6.73 -11.79 22.06
C ILE A 409 -7.53 -11.81 20.77
N GLU A 410 -8.54 -10.94 20.68
CA GLU A 410 -9.36 -10.71 19.49
C GLU A 410 -8.70 -9.67 18.60
N SER A 411 -8.70 -9.88 17.28
CA SER A 411 -8.23 -8.94 16.25
C SER A 411 -6.84 -8.36 16.54
N GLY A 412 -5.92 -9.20 16.99
CA GLY A 412 -4.59 -8.80 17.44
C GLY A 412 -3.82 -8.01 16.37
N THR A 413 -2.94 -7.11 16.83
CA THR A 413 -2.13 -6.16 16.06
C THR A 413 -2.90 -5.06 15.33
N THR A 414 -4.21 -5.03 15.43
CA THR A 414 -5.04 -3.99 14.79
C THR A 414 -5.55 -2.98 15.81
N SER A 415 -6.05 -1.82 15.35
CA SER A 415 -6.70 -0.82 16.19
C SER A 415 -7.95 -1.34 16.93
N LYS A 416 -8.44 -2.54 16.56
CA LYS A 416 -9.58 -3.21 17.20
C LYS A 416 -9.15 -4.31 18.18
N GLN A 417 -7.85 -4.40 18.48
CA GLN A 417 -7.34 -5.41 19.38
C GLN A 417 -8.02 -5.35 20.76
N LYS A 418 -8.50 -6.50 21.23
CA LYS A 418 -9.01 -6.66 22.60
C LYS A 418 -8.27 -7.80 23.28
N VAL A 419 -7.76 -7.55 24.48
CA VAL A 419 -7.05 -8.54 25.28
C VAL A 419 -7.84 -8.83 26.53
N ILE A 420 -8.24 -10.09 26.70
CA ILE A 420 -8.96 -10.58 27.87
C ILE A 420 -8.04 -11.50 28.64
N ILE A 421 -7.81 -11.18 29.92
CA ILE A 421 -6.99 -11.97 30.79
C ILE A 421 -7.87 -12.58 31.87
N GLY A 422 -7.63 -13.86 32.15
CA GLY A 422 -8.27 -14.61 33.21
C GLY A 422 -7.40 -15.76 33.71
N GLU A 423 -8.03 -16.62 34.45
CA GLU A 423 -7.52 -17.92 34.86
C GLU A 423 -8.37 -19.02 34.20
N LEU A 424 -7.87 -20.23 34.07
CA LEU A 424 -8.64 -21.35 33.53
C LEU A 424 -9.98 -21.54 34.27
N SER A 425 -10.03 -21.19 35.56
CA SER A 425 -11.24 -21.26 36.39
C SER A 425 -12.35 -20.29 35.95
N ASN A 426 -12.03 -19.11 35.42
CA ASN A 426 -13.01 -18.04 35.20
C ASN A 426 -13.09 -17.51 33.76
N ILE A 427 -12.20 -17.94 32.87
CA ILE A 427 -12.11 -17.37 31.51
C ILE A 427 -13.40 -17.57 30.69
N LYS A 428 -14.09 -18.69 30.89
CA LYS A 428 -15.34 -18.99 30.17
C LYS A 428 -16.42 -17.93 30.43
N GLU A 429 -16.58 -17.55 31.70
CA GLU A 429 -17.54 -16.52 32.10
C GLU A 429 -17.16 -15.14 31.52
N LYS A 430 -15.87 -14.78 31.56
CA LYS A 430 -15.37 -13.52 31.02
C LYS A 430 -15.63 -13.42 29.52
N VAL A 431 -15.36 -14.49 28.76
CA VAL A 431 -15.56 -14.51 27.30
C VAL A 431 -17.05 -14.42 26.93
N SER A 432 -17.91 -15.12 27.64
CA SER A 432 -19.36 -15.07 27.40
C SER A 432 -19.93 -13.67 27.60
N LYS A 433 -19.51 -12.97 28.66
CA LYS A 433 -19.92 -11.58 28.94
C LYS A 433 -19.45 -10.59 27.88
N LEU A 434 -18.26 -10.77 27.33
CA LEU A 434 -17.62 -9.80 26.41
C LEU A 434 -17.87 -10.09 24.93
N LYS A 435 -18.60 -11.17 24.60
CA LYS A 435 -19.00 -11.56 23.23
C LYS A 435 -17.83 -11.52 22.22
N ILE A 436 -16.73 -12.18 22.56
CA ILE A 436 -15.51 -12.24 21.73
C ILE A 436 -15.78 -12.92 20.40
N LYS A 437 -15.17 -12.40 19.33
CA LYS A 437 -15.33 -12.89 17.95
C LYS A 437 -14.01 -13.37 17.37
N SER A 438 -14.10 -14.24 16.37
CA SER A 438 -12.96 -14.58 15.53
C SER A 438 -12.62 -13.43 14.56
N PRO A 439 -11.32 -13.21 14.23
CA PRO A 439 -10.19 -14.06 14.61
C PRO A 439 -9.71 -13.78 16.04
N ALA A 440 -9.39 -14.83 16.77
CA ALA A 440 -8.84 -14.73 18.13
C ALA A 440 -7.74 -15.76 18.36
N LEU A 441 -6.74 -15.38 19.14
CA LEU A 441 -5.65 -16.25 19.60
C LEU A 441 -5.77 -16.49 21.09
N ILE A 442 -5.48 -17.71 21.53
CA ILE A 442 -5.47 -18.07 22.94
C ILE A 442 -4.03 -18.33 23.37
N ILE A 443 -3.60 -17.72 24.47
CA ILE A 443 -2.29 -17.96 25.09
C ILE A 443 -2.53 -18.46 26.50
N ILE A 444 -1.85 -19.53 26.91
CA ILE A 444 -1.95 -20.13 28.29
C ILE A 444 -0.54 -20.26 28.83
N GLY A 445 -0.30 -19.74 30.03
CA GLY A 445 1.02 -19.81 30.64
C GLY A 445 1.30 -18.67 31.61
N SER A 446 2.30 -18.86 32.48
CA SER A 446 2.70 -17.85 33.48
C SER A 446 3.25 -16.56 32.90
N VAL A 447 3.69 -16.58 31.63
CA VAL A 447 4.18 -15.39 30.88
C VAL A 447 3.14 -14.27 30.80
N ILE A 448 1.85 -14.60 30.87
CA ILE A 448 0.75 -13.63 30.81
C ILE A 448 0.82 -12.63 31.98
N LYS A 449 1.38 -13.01 33.13
CA LYS A 449 1.58 -12.13 34.29
C LYS A 449 2.49 -10.92 33.94
N LEU A 450 3.35 -11.06 32.96
CA LEU A 450 4.29 -10.00 32.54
C LEU A 450 3.59 -8.85 31.80
N ARG A 451 2.41 -9.10 31.23
CA ARG A 451 1.66 -8.07 30.51
C ARG A 451 1.44 -6.79 31.34
N SER A 452 1.17 -6.91 32.64
CA SER A 452 0.95 -5.72 33.48
C SER A 452 2.11 -4.71 33.46
N LYS A 453 3.32 -5.19 33.11
CA LYS A 453 4.55 -4.39 32.99
C LYS A 453 4.94 -4.09 31.54
N LEU A 454 4.47 -4.89 30.58
CA LEU A 454 4.94 -4.90 29.20
C LEU A 454 3.88 -4.41 28.19
N ASP A 455 2.71 -3.95 28.65
CA ASP A 455 1.64 -3.46 27.80
C ASP A 455 2.01 -2.08 27.20
N TRP A 456 2.41 -2.07 25.95
CA TRP A 456 2.89 -0.89 25.22
C TRP A 456 1.96 -0.44 24.10
N PHE A 457 1.16 -1.36 23.56
CA PHE A 457 0.25 -1.10 22.46
C PHE A 457 -1.13 -0.71 22.99
N LYS A 458 -1.47 0.58 22.87
CA LYS A 458 -2.72 1.19 23.34
C LYS A 458 -3.56 1.73 22.21
#